data_b94d3988539ecfa65fef35ce1a046f5d
#
_entry.id   b94d3988539ecfa65fef35ce1a046f5d
#
_cell.length_a   1.000
_cell.length_b   1.000
_cell.length_c   1.000
_cell.angle_alpha   90.00
_cell.angle_beta   90.00
_cell.angle_gamma   90.00
#
_symmetry.space_group_name_H-M   'P 1'
#
loop_
_entity.id
_entity.type
_entity.pdbx_description
1 polymer ?
#
loop_
_entity_poly.entity_id
_entity_poly.type
_entity_poly.pdbx_seq_one_letter_code
_entity_poly.pdbx_strand_id
1 'polypeptide(L)' 'MNAVVGCTLLVGVIFVTLNLLCDLLYRVFDPRTR' A
#
# COMPACT_ATOMS: atom_id res chain seq x y z
N MET A 1 18.14 -0.06 18.25
CA MET A 1 17.48 0.14 16.99
C MET A 1 18.16 -0.57 15.88
N ASN A 2 17.47 -1.45 15.25
CA ASN A 2 18.05 -2.21 14.15
C ASN A 2 17.63 -1.64 12.81
N ALA A 3 18.58 -1.36 11.98
CA ALA A 3 18.27 -0.85 10.66
C ALA A 3 17.45 -1.85 9.84
N VAL A 4 17.71 -3.12 10.07
CA VAL A 4 16.98 -4.15 9.35
C VAL A 4 15.50 -4.10 9.70
N VAL A 5 15.20 -3.95 10.98
CA VAL A 5 13.81 -3.88 11.40
C VAL A 5 13.13 -2.64 10.83
N GLY A 6 13.85 -1.52 10.86
CA GLY A 6 13.30 -0.30 10.30
C GLY A 6 13.01 -0.42 8.82
N CYS A 7 13.93 -1.00 8.07
CA CYS A 7 13.74 -1.18 6.65
C CYS A 7 12.55 -2.09 6.35
N THR A 8 12.43 -3.17 7.12
CA THR A 8 11.33 -4.11 6.92
C THR A 8 10.00 -3.41 7.19
N LEU A 9 9.93 -2.64 8.24
CA LEU A 9 8.70 -1.93 8.56
C LEU A 9 8.37 -0.90 7.48
N LEU A 10 9.38 -0.20 7.01
CA LEU A 10 9.16 0.78 5.95
C LEU A 10 8.59 0.13 4.71
N VAL A 11 9.20 -0.96 4.29
CA VAL A 11 8.73 -1.65 3.10
C VAL A 11 7.30 -2.13 3.29
N GLY A 12 7.01 -2.68 4.46
CA GLY A 12 5.66 -3.15 4.73
C GLY A 12 4.64 -2.04 4.68
N VAL A 13 4.98 -0.91 5.29
CA VAL A 13 4.06 0.22 5.30
C VAL A 13 3.81 0.73 3.89
N ILE A 14 4.88 0.85 3.12
CA ILE A 14 4.75 1.33 1.75
C ILE A 14 3.89 0.36 0.93
N PHE A 15 4.13 -0.92 1.10
CA PHE A 15 3.38 -1.92 0.36
C PHE A 15 1.88 -1.84 0.67
N VAL A 16 1.54 -1.78 1.94
CA VAL A 16 0.15 -1.68 2.35
C VAL A 16 -0.47 -0.39 1.86
N THR A 17 0.29 0.71 1.94
CA THR A 17 -0.20 2.00 1.50
C THR A 17 -0.52 1.96 0.01
N LEU A 18 0.35 1.39 -0.78
CA LEU A 18 0.12 1.30 -2.22
C LEU A 18 -1.12 0.47 -2.52
N ASN A 19 -1.29 -0.63 -1.80
CA ASN A 19 -2.46 -1.48 -1.99
C ASN A 19 -3.74 -0.72 -1.69
N LEU A 20 -3.75 -0.02 -0.59
CA LEU A 20 -4.93 0.75 -0.21
C LEU A 20 -5.21 1.86 -1.21
N LEU A 21 -4.15 2.51 -1.67
CA LEU A 21 -4.31 3.57 -2.65
C LEU A 21 -4.94 3.04 -3.94
N CYS A 22 -4.44 1.92 -4.42
CA CYS A 22 -4.98 1.33 -5.63
C CYS A 22 -6.45 0.97 -5.44
N ASP A 23 -6.79 0.42 -4.30
CA ASP A 23 -8.16 0.05 -4.01
C ASP A 23 -9.07 1.27 -4.04
N LEU A 24 -8.63 2.32 -3.39
CA LEU A 24 -9.41 3.56 -3.34
C LEU A 24 -9.56 4.17 -4.72
N LEU A 25 -8.48 4.17 -5.48
CA LEU A 25 -8.52 4.74 -6.82
C LEU A 25 -9.53 4.01 -7.69
N TYR A 26 -9.49 2.70 -7.66
CA TYR A 26 -10.42 1.91 -8.45
C TYR A 26 -11.86 2.13 -8.00
N ARG A 27 -12.04 2.27 -6.71
CA ARG A 27 -13.38 2.47 -6.19
C ARG A 27 -13.94 3.83 -6.57
N VAL A 28 -13.11 4.84 -6.52
CA VAL A 28 -13.57 6.20 -6.81
C VAL A 28 -13.67 6.44 -8.31
N PHE A 29 -12.65 5.99 -9.03
CA PHE A 29 -12.62 6.26 -10.46
C PHE A 29 -13.52 5.34 -11.25
N ASP A 30 -13.27 4.06 -11.19
CA ASP A 30 -14.02 3.14 -12.00
C ASP A 30 -14.22 1.85 -11.27
N PRO A 31 -15.28 1.70 -10.55
CA PRO A 31 -15.57 0.47 -9.81
C PRO A 31 -16.06 -0.66 -10.67
N ARG A 32 -16.21 -0.47 -11.96
CA ARG A 32 -16.70 -1.51 -12.78
C ARG A 32 -15.62 -2.31 -13.37
N THR A 33 -14.63 -2.67 -12.68
CA THR A 33 -13.59 -3.48 -13.17
C THR A 33 -14.07 -4.87 -13.13
N ARG A 34 -14.45 -5.50 -13.70
CA ARG A 34 -14.85 -6.75 -13.48
C ARG A 34 -14.09 -7.73 -14.09
#